data_50eff6c158ebf4af9d99435a172a94bc
#
_entry.id   50eff6c158ebf4af9d99435a172a94bc
#
_cell.length_a   1.000
_cell.length_b   1.000
_cell.length_c   1.000
_cell.angle_alpha   90.00
_cell.angle_beta   90.00
_cell.angle_gamma   90.00
#
_symmetry.space_group_name_H-M   'P 1'
#
loop_
_entity.id
_entity.type
_entity.pdbx_description
1 polymer ?
#
loop_
_entity_poly.entity_id
_entity_poly.type
_entity_poly.pdbx_seq_one_letter_code
_entity_poly.pdbx_strand_id
1 'polypeptide(L)'
;IIALTILYGVIGGAGVGIAYGCPIAVIAKWFPQKSGLAIGLTIMGFGISALVTAPLMKTMIGNPDIGIMNTFLYLGVAFGVIITLLALLLSFPPVEWAPSRSEATATATLPTLSLSRQEMLKTPSFYALWTTYTIGCLAGLMAIGIASPVGTEVAKLDATMAALAVSLFAVFNGLGRPIFGAITDKLGPKHTAMLSFTLIFAASLL
;
A
#
# COMPACT_ATOMS: atom_id res chain seq x y z
N ILE A 1 -7.18 -8.88 24.93
CA ILE A 1 -6.60 -9.46 23.71
C ILE A 1 -7.71 -9.73 22.70
N ILE A 2 -8.75 -10.51 23.00
CA ILE A 2 -9.83 -10.88 22.05
C ILE A 2 -10.52 -9.64 21.46
N ALA A 3 -10.90 -8.66 22.28
CA ALA A 3 -11.51 -7.41 21.79
C ALA A 3 -10.58 -6.66 20.82
N LEU A 4 -9.29 -6.55 21.12
CA LEU A 4 -8.31 -5.92 20.26
C LEU A 4 -8.16 -6.68 18.93
N THR A 5 -8.11 -8.00 18.96
CA THR A 5 -8.02 -8.83 17.76
C THR A 5 -9.25 -8.66 16.87
N ILE A 6 -10.45 -8.62 17.43
CA ILE A 6 -11.69 -8.46 16.66
C ILE A 6 -11.80 -7.03 16.11
N LEU A 7 -11.65 -6.01 16.97
CA LEU A 7 -11.87 -4.63 16.57
C LEU A 7 -10.78 -4.14 15.62
N TYR A 8 -9.52 -4.35 15.95
CA TYR A 8 -8.40 -3.88 15.14
C TYR A 8 -8.03 -4.85 14.02
N GLY A 9 -7.96 -6.15 14.32
CA GLY A 9 -7.57 -7.16 13.32
C GLY A 9 -8.66 -7.41 12.30
N VAL A 10 -9.88 -7.71 12.70
CA VAL A 10 -10.94 -8.08 11.75
C VAL A 10 -11.63 -6.85 11.17
N ILE A 11 -12.19 -5.99 11.99
CA ILE A 11 -12.97 -4.83 11.51
C ILE A 11 -12.05 -3.79 10.88
N GLY A 12 -10.94 -3.44 11.54
CA GLY A 12 -9.94 -2.52 11.01
C GLY A 12 -9.29 -3.04 9.74
N GLY A 13 -8.89 -4.32 9.71
CA GLY A 13 -8.31 -4.96 8.53
C GLY A 13 -9.26 -4.99 7.33
N ALA A 14 -10.54 -5.31 7.55
CA ALA A 14 -11.56 -5.24 6.52
C ALA A 14 -11.75 -3.80 5.98
N GLY A 15 -11.80 -2.82 6.87
CA GLY A 15 -11.88 -1.40 6.51
C GLY A 15 -10.71 -0.94 5.65
N VAL A 16 -9.48 -1.28 6.06
CA VAL A 16 -8.26 -0.98 5.27
C VAL A 16 -8.31 -1.65 3.90
N GLY A 17 -8.72 -2.93 3.82
CA GLY A 17 -8.82 -3.65 2.55
C GLY A 17 -9.78 -2.99 1.55
N ILE A 18 -10.94 -2.54 2.02
CA ILE A 18 -11.93 -1.82 1.20
C ILE A 18 -11.38 -0.44 0.78
N ALA A 19 -10.88 0.35 1.74
CA ALA A 19 -10.37 1.68 1.48
C ALA A 19 -9.15 1.69 0.53
N TYR A 20 -8.34 0.62 0.57
CA TYR A 20 -7.17 0.47 -0.30
C TYR A 20 -7.54 0.06 -1.73
N GLY A 21 -8.54 -0.82 -1.88
CA GLY A 21 -8.94 -1.35 -3.18
C GLY A 21 -9.65 -0.34 -4.08
N CYS A 22 -10.50 0.52 -3.50
CA CYS A 22 -11.31 1.47 -4.27
C CYS A 22 -10.48 2.47 -5.09
N PRO A 23 -9.52 3.21 -4.52
CA PRO A 23 -8.70 4.15 -5.29
C PRO A 23 -7.88 3.47 -6.39
N ILE A 24 -7.36 2.27 -6.13
CA ILE A 24 -6.60 1.50 -7.12
C ILE A 24 -7.48 1.16 -8.33
N ALA A 25 -8.71 0.70 -8.10
CA ALA A 25 -9.63 0.36 -9.17
C ALA A 25 -10.04 1.58 -10.01
N VAL A 26 -10.22 2.73 -9.37
CA VAL A 26 -10.57 3.98 -10.05
C VAL A 26 -9.40 4.51 -10.87
N ILE A 27 -8.21 4.63 -10.28
CA ILE A 27 -7.04 5.23 -10.94
C ILE A 27 -6.56 4.40 -12.13
N ALA A 28 -6.66 3.07 -12.05
CA ALA A 28 -6.31 2.19 -13.16
C ALA A 28 -7.16 2.44 -14.41
N LYS A 29 -8.42 2.86 -14.22
CA LYS A 29 -9.33 3.20 -15.34
C LYS A 29 -9.10 4.60 -15.88
N TRP A 30 -8.64 5.54 -15.04
CA TRP A 30 -8.29 6.89 -15.48
C TRP A 30 -6.99 6.92 -16.30
N PHE A 31 -6.01 6.08 -15.97
CA PHE A 31 -4.69 6.07 -16.61
C PHE A 31 -4.30 4.67 -17.13
N PRO A 32 -5.02 4.10 -18.10
CA PRO A 32 -4.79 2.72 -18.55
C PRO A 32 -3.41 2.51 -19.20
N GLN A 33 -2.83 3.57 -19.81
CA GLN A 33 -1.52 3.47 -20.47
C GLN A 33 -0.33 3.48 -19.50
N LYS A 34 -0.49 4.08 -18.32
CA LYS A 34 0.52 4.20 -17.26
C LYS A 34 -0.07 3.79 -15.91
N SER A 35 -0.83 2.70 -15.93
CA SER A 35 -1.57 2.25 -14.75
C SER A 35 -0.66 1.88 -13.59
N GLY A 36 0.51 1.32 -13.85
CA GLY A 36 1.49 0.98 -12.82
C GLY A 36 2.01 2.21 -12.09
N LEU A 37 2.45 3.23 -12.82
CA LEU A 37 2.90 4.50 -12.23
C LEU A 37 1.75 5.20 -11.48
N ALA A 38 0.56 5.28 -12.08
CA ALA A 38 -0.59 5.95 -11.48
C ALA A 38 -1.05 5.26 -10.19
N ILE A 39 -1.12 3.94 -10.18
CA ILE A 39 -1.39 3.15 -8.98
C ILE A 39 -0.28 3.38 -7.95
N GLY A 40 0.98 3.29 -8.37
CA GLY A 40 2.14 3.50 -7.49
C GLY A 40 2.10 4.86 -6.78
N LEU A 41 1.80 5.94 -7.51
CA LEU A 41 1.63 7.30 -6.94
C LEU A 41 0.45 7.36 -5.96
N THR A 42 -0.67 6.73 -6.29
CA THR A 42 -1.85 6.71 -5.42
C THR A 42 -1.56 6.02 -4.09
N ILE A 43 -0.91 4.86 -4.13
CA ILE A 43 -0.60 4.08 -2.92
C ILE A 43 0.69 4.55 -2.21
N MET A 44 1.47 5.46 -2.80
CA MET A 44 2.64 6.06 -2.15
C MET A 44 2.27 6.74 -0.84
N GLY A 45 1.10 7.39 -0.79
CA GLY A 45 0.57 8.03 0.42
C GLY A 45 0.50 7.07 1.61
N PHE A 46 0.15 5.81 1.39
CA PHE A 46 0.16 4.79 2.45
C PHE A 46 1.58 4.56 2.99
N GLY A 47 2.60 4.50 2.12
CA GLY A 47 3.99 4.30 2.54
C GLY A 47 4.56 5.48 3.33
N ILE A 48 4.20 6.71 2.95
CA ILE A 48 4.70 7.94 3.57
C ILE A 48 3.87 8.35 4.79
N SER A 49 2.67 7.82 4.97
CA SER A 49 1.74 8.22 6.04
C SER A 49 2.36 8.22 7.43
N ALA A 50 3.25 7.28 7.72
CA ALA A 50 3.94 7.17 9.00
C ALA A 50 4.78 8.41 9.35
N LEU A 51 5.32 9.14 8.34
CA LEU A 51 6.08 10.37 8.59
C LEU A 51 5.22 11.49 9.20
N VAL A 52 3.93 11.49 8.91
CA VAL A 52 2.98 12.47 9.43
C VAL A 52 2.29 11.94 10.68
N THR A 53 1.82 10.69 10.63
CA THR A 53 0.99 10.14 11.70
C THR A 53 1.80 9.77 12.94
N ALA A 54 3.05 9.30 12.82
CA ALA A 54 3.83 8.90 13.97
C ALA A 54 4.19 10.09 14.90
N PRO A 55 4.72 11.22 14.41
CA PRO A 55 4.96 12.38 15.27
C PRO A 55 3.65 12.96 15.84
N LEU A 56 2.56 12.99 15.05
CA LEU A 56 1.27 13.45 15.52
C LEU A 56 0.76 12.59 16.70
N MET A 57 0.79 11.26 16.54
CA MET A 57 0.42 10.33 17.60
C MET A 57 1.30 10.50 18.84
N LYS A 58 2.61 10.65 18.66
CA LYS A 58 3.56 10.85 19.77
C LYS A 58 3.21 12.10 20.58
N THR A 59 2.91 13.22 19.93
CA THR A 59 2.54 14.47 20.63
C THR A 59 1.19 14.35 21.33
N MET A 60 0.21 13.70 20.71
CA MET A 60 -1.12 13.53 21.30
C MET A 60 -1.09 12.57 22.50
N ILE A 61 -0.40 11.45 22.39
CA ILE A 61 -0.26 10.45 23.47
C ILE A 61 0.55 11.04 24.64
N GLY A 62 1.57 11.86 24.34
CA GLY A 62 2.38 12.50 25.37
C GLY A 62 1.69 13.67 26.11
N ASN A 63 0.53 14.12 25.62
CA ASN A 63 -0.26 15.13 26.31
C ASN A 63 -1.11 14.47 27.41
N PRO A 64 -0.96 14.86 28.70
CA PRO A 64 -1.71 14.29 29.83
C PRO A 64 -3.23 14.43 29.67
N ASP A 65 -3.70 15.50 29.02
CA ASP A 65 -5.12 15.78 28.84
C ASP A 65 -5.77 14.90 27.76
N ILE A 66 -4.99 14.36 26.83
CA ILE A 66 -5.48 13.53 25.72
C ILE A 66 -5.29 12.05 26.04
N GLY A 67 -4.05 11.63 26.25
CA GLY A 67 -3.72 10.23 26.50
C GLY A 67 -3.98 9.31 25.31
N ILE A 68 -3.75 8.02 25.51
CA ILE A 68 -3.82 7.01 24.43
C ILE A 68 -5.25 6.88 23.89
N MET A 69 -6.24 6.75 24.76
CA MET A 69 -7.63 6.46 24.37
C MET A 69 -8.24 7.56 23.51
N ASN A 70 -8.08 8.83 23.96
CA ASN A 70 -8.62 9.96 23.20
C ASN A 70 -7.85 10.20 21.91
N THR A 71 -6.55 9.88 21.85
CA THR A 71 -5.78 9.93 20.61
C THR A 71 -6.40 9.02 19.55
N PHE A 72 -6.71 7.77 19.89
CA PHE A 72 -7.38 6.85 18.96
C PHE A 72 -8.76 7.35 18.55
N LEU A 73 -9.53 7.88 19.50
CA LEU A 73 -10.86 8.42 19.23
C LEU A 73 -10.80 9.61 18.27
N TYR A 74 -9.96 10.61 18.56
CA TYR A 74 -9.85 11.82 17.74
C TYR A 74 -9.33 11.53 16.34
N LEU A 75 -8.28 10.71 16.22
CA LEU A 75 -7.76 10.33 14.91
C LEU A 75 -8.74 9.44 14.15
N GLY A 76 -9.42 8.53 14.82
CA GLY A 76 -10.45 7.68 14.20
C GLY A 76 -11.60 8.50 13.63
N VAL A 77 -12.12 9.48 14.38
CA VAL A 77 -13.18 10.38 13.91
C VAL A 77 -12.67 11.27 12.77
N ALA A 78 -11.49 11.89 12.93
CA ALA A 78 -10.91 12.76 11.91
C ALA A 78 -10.69 12.01 10.59
N PHE A 79 -10.06 10.85 10.63
CA PHE A 79 -9.85 10.04 9.43
C PHE A 79 -11.16 9.52 8.84
N GLY A 80 -12.12 9.12 9.67
CA GLY A 80 -13.45 8.71 9.22
C GLY A 80 -14.15 9.81 8.43
N VAL A 81 -14.14 11.04 8.94
CA VAL A 81 -14.72 12.21 8.26
C VAL A 81 -13.97 12.52 6.97
N ILE A 82 -12.63 12.61 7.03
CA ILE A 82 -11.79 12.93 5.85
C ILE A 82 -11.97 11.88 4.75
N ILE A 83 -11.89 10.60 5.09
CA ILE A 83 -12.03 9.51 4.10
C ILE A 83 -13.42 9.53 3.48
N THR A 84 -14.47 9.76 4.28
CA THR A 84 -15.84 9.84 3.78
C THR A 84 -16.01 11.01 2.80
N LEU A 85 -15.51 12.20 3.15
CA LEU A 85 -15.58 13.37 2.28
C LEU A 85 -14.79 13.15 0.97
N LEU A 86 -13.59 12.58 1.06
CA LEU A 86 -12.79 12.28 -0.13
C LEU A 86 -13.41 11.16 -0.98
N ALA A 87 -14.08 10.20 -0.38
CA ALA A 87 -14.78 9.13 -1.11
C ALA A 87 -15.91 9.68 -2.00
N LEU A 88 -16.56 10.77 -1.61
CA LEU A 88 -17.57 11.43 -2.44
C LEU A 88 -17.01 12.02 -3.73
N LEU A 89 -15.71 12.32 -3.77
CA LEU A 89 -15.03 12.81 -4.96
C LEU A 89 -14.53 11.68 -5.87
N LEU A 90 -14.56 10.43 -5.42
CA LEU A 90 -14.10 9.28 -6.19
C LEU A 90 -15.14 8.92 -7.24
N SER A 91 -14.81 9.12 -8.51
CA SER A 91 -15.67 8.75 -9.64
C SER A 91 -14.89 7.99 -10.71
N PHE A 92 -15.55 7.05 -11.37
CA PHE A 92 -14.99 6.42 -12.56
C PHE A 92 -15.00 7.40 -13.74
N PRO A 93 -14.07 7.26 -14.69
CA PRO A 93 -14.12 8.08 -15.90
C PRO A 93 -15.42 7.85 -16.68
N PRO A 94 -15.94 8.88 -17.38
CA PRO A 94 -17.09 8.73 -18.27
C PRO A 94 -16.86 7.62 -19.30
N VAL A 95 -17.96 7.02 -19.80
CA VAL A 95 -17.88 5.92 -20.79
C VAL A 95 -17.16 6.38 -22.08
N GLU A 96 -17.27 7.66 -22.41
CA GLU A 96 -16.62 8.28 -23.57
C GLU A 96 -15.13 8.62 -23.34
N TRP A 97 -14.63 8.45 -22.10
CA TRP A 97 -13.23 8.64 -21.78
C TRP A 97 -12.39 7.49 -22.35
N ALA A 98 -12.13 7.56 -23.65
CA ALA A 98 -11.09 6.77 -24.29
C ALA A 98 -9.85 7.67 -24.42
N PRO A 99 -8.79 7.51 -23.61
CA PRO A 99 -7.53 8.17 -23.89
C PRO A 99 -7.13 7.72 -25.30
N SER A 100 -6.78 8.68 -26.17
CA SER A 100 -6.37 8.43 -27.55
C SER A 100 -5.42 7.24 -27.56
N ARG A 101 -5.85 6.17 -28.19
CA ARG A 101 -5.01 4.99 -28.38
C ARG A 101 -3.87 5.44 -29.29
N SER A 102 -2.76 5.85 -28.68
CA SER A 102 -1.52 6.03 -29.41
C SER A 102 -1.19 4.66 -30.01
N GLU A 103 -1.09 4.58 -31.32
CA GLU A 103 -0.89 3.36 -32.11
C GLU A 103 0.40 2.59 -31.79
N ALA A 104 1.13 3.00 -30.76
CA ALA A 104 2.47 2.51 -30.44
C ALA A 104 2.51 1.21 -29.62
N THR A 105 1.38 0.62 -29.23
CA THR A 105 1.43 -0.66 -28.51
C THR A 105 0.28 -1.56 -28.94
N ALA A 106 0.27 -1.92 -30.22
CA ALA A 106 -0.47 -3.05 -30.75
C ALA A 106 0.23 -4.38 -30.33
N THR A 107 0.69 -4.48 -29.10
CA THR A 107 1.20 -5.74 -28.57
C THR A 107 0.04 -6.44 -27.89
N ALA A 108 -0.55 -7.37 -28.65
CA ALA A 108 -1.52 -8.38 -28.22
C ALA A 108 -2.64 -7.86 -27.31
N THR A 109 -3.76 -7.47 -27.94
CA THR A 109 -5.06 -7.51 -27.28
C THR A 109 -5.35 -8.96 -26.91
N LEU A 110 -4.82 -9.42 -25.78
CA LEU A 110 -5.37 -10.61 -25.15
C LEU A 110 -6.86 -10.31 -24.94
N PRO A 111 -7.77 -11.20 -25.35
CA PRO A 111 -9.17 -11.01 -25.11
C PRO A 111 -9.36 -10.75 -23.63
N THR A 112 -9.97 -9.62 -23.28
CA THR A 112 -10.32 -9.30 -21.90
C THR A 112 -11.37 -10.31 -21.46
N LEU A 113 -10.92 -11.44 -20.91
CA LEU A 113 -11.78 -12.43 -20.28
C LEU A 113 -12.40 -11.75 -19.05
N SER A 114 -13.63 -11.29 -19.21
CA SER A 114 -14.41 -10.79 -18.09
C SER A 114 -14.95 -11.98 -17.31
N LEU A 115 -14.17 -12.45 -16.34
CA LEU A 115 -14.58 -13.53 -15.46
C LEU A 115 -15.51 -13.02 -14.37
N SER A 116 -16.57 -13.77 -14.09
CA SER A 116 -17.38 -13.56 -12.90
C SER A 116 -16.54 -13.85 -11.63
N ARG A 117 -16.99 -13.35 -10.47
CA ARG A 117 -16.30 -13.58 -9.19
C ARG A 117 -16.08 -15.06 -8.90
N GLN A 118 -17.06 -15.90 -9.19
CA GLN A 118 -16.99 -17.34 -8.96
C GLN A 118 -16.02 -18.04 -9.91
N GLU A 119 -15.96 -17.62 -11.16
CA GLU A 119 -15.02 -18.12 -12.15
C GLU A 119 -13.57 -17.71 -11.80
N MET A 120 -13.35 -16.46 -11.40
CA MET A 120 -12.05 -15.96 -10.95
C MET A 120 -11.49 -16.83 -9.80
N LEU A 121 -12.30 -17.13 -8.78
CA LEU A 121 -11.90 -17.94 -7.63
C LEU A 121 -11.58 -19.41 -8.02
N LYS A 122 -11.98 -19.88 -9.20
CA LYS A 122 -11.63 -21.20 -9.70
C LYS A 122 -10.33 -21.22 -10.52
N THR A 123 -9.76 -20.04 -10.82
CA THR A 123 -8.54 -19.97 -11.63
C THR A 123 -7.28 -20.12 -10.79
N PRO A 124 -6.30 -20.94 -11.23
CA PRO A 124 -4.99 -21.02 -10.57
C PRO A 124 -4.26 -19.67 -10.54
N SER A 125 -4.48 -18.84 -11.57
CA SER A 125 -3.88 -17.51 -11.68
C SER A 125 -4.28 -16.59 -10.53
N PHE A 126 -5.52 -16.68 -10.03
CA PHE A 126 -5.96 -15.93 -8.87
C PHE A 126 -5.13 -16.29 -7.63
N TYR A 127 -4.98 -17.59 -7.36
CA TYR A 127 -4.22 -18.04 -6.19
C TYR A 127 -2.73 -17.73 -6.31
N ALA A 128 -2.16 -17.83 -7.51
CA ALA A 128 -0.78 -17.44 -7.75
C ALA A 128 -0.55 -15.96 -7.46
N LEU A 129 -1.42 -15.07 -7.96
CA LEU A 129 -1.36 -13.64 -7.68
C LEU A 129 -1.58 -13.33 -6.20
N TRP A 130 -2.58 -13.96 -5.59
CA TRP A 130 -2.89 -13.78 -4.17
C TRP A 130 -1.72 -14.19 -3.27
N THR A 131 -1.14 -15.37 -3.52
CA THR A 131 0.02 -15.89 -2.77
C THR A 131 1.24 -15.00 -2.95
N THR A 132 1.54 -14.59 -4.18
CA THR A 132 2.66 -13.68 -4.49
C THR A 132 2.50 -12.35 -3.74
N TYR A 133 1.32 -11.77 -3.77
CA TYR A 133 1.02 -10.53 -3.05
C TYR A 133 1.14 -10.72 -1.53
N THR A 134 0.58 -11.80 -1.00
CA THR A 134 0.63 -12.11 0.44
C THR A 134 2.06 -12.27 0.94
N ILE A 135 2.91 -13.02 0.21
CA ILE A 135 4.33 -13.21 0.58
C ILE A 135 5.09 -11.88 0.51
N GLY A 136 4.86 -11.08 -0.53
CA GLY A 136 5.48 -9.76 -0.66
C GLY A 136 5.09 -8.81 0.46
N CYS A 137 3.81 -8.76 0.82
CA CYS A 137 3.33 -7.97 1.94
C CYS A 137 3.88 -8.47 3.29
N LEU A 138 3.95 -9.77 3.49
CA LEU A 138 4.50 -10.38 4.70
C LEU A 138 5.95 -9.94 4.92
N ALA A 139 6.80 -10.07 3.90
CA ALA A 139 8.20 -9.65 3.98
C ALA A 139 8.34 -8.15 4.31
N GLY A 140 7.55 -7.29 3.63
CA GLY A 140 7.57 -5.85 3.89
C GLY A 140 7.09 -5.47 5.28
N LEU A 141 5.99 -6.06 5.75
CA LEU A 141 5.45 -5.79 7.09
C LEU A 141 6.34 -6.31 8.21
N MET A 142 6.98 -7.47 8.02
CA MET A 142 7.99 -7.97 8.96
C MET A 142 9.16 -6.99 9.09
N ALA A 143 9.72 -6.53 7.97
CA ALA A 143 10.83 -5.58 7.97
C ALA A 143 10.46 -4.27 8.69
N ILE A 144 9.26 -3.74 8.46
CA ILE A 144 8.76 -2.54 9.17
C ILE A 144 8.60 -2.82 10.67
N GLY A 145 8.01 -3.96 11.02
CA GLY A 145 7.72 -4.31 12.42
C GLY A 145 8.95 -4.50 13.29
N ILE A 146 10.05 -5.02 12.71
CA ILE A 146 11.30 -5.26 13.44
C ILE A 146 12.33 -4.14 13.28
N ALA A 147 12.09 -3.15 12.41
CA ALA A 147 13.09 -2.11 12.12
C ALA A 147 13.56 -1.35 13.38
N SER A 148 12.64 -0.96 14.26
CA SER A 148 12.99 -0.25 15.51
C SER A 148 13.72 -1.15 16.50
N PRO A 149 13.23 -2.35 16.88
CA PRO A 149 13.97 -3.28 17.74
C PRO A 149 15.35 -3.63 17.18
N VAL A 150 15.48 -3.92 15.89
CA VAL A 150 16.80 -4.20 15.27
C VAL A 150 17.72 -3.00 15.37
N GLY A 151 17.22 -1.79 15.13
CA GLY A 151 18.01 -0.57 15.29
C GLY A 151 18.56 -0.40 16.70
N THR A 152 17.73 -0.57 17.72
CA THR A 152 18.12 -0.32 19.11
C THR A 152 18.83 -1.50 19.78
N GLU A 153 18.37 -2.72 19.56
CA GLU A 153 18.87 -3.90 20.28
C GLU A 153 20.07 -4.57 19.59
N VAL A 154 20.05 -4.62 18.24
CA VAL A 154 21.10 -5.27 17.46
C VAL A 154 22.16 -4.26 17.02
N ALA A 155 21.76 -3.19 16.33
CA ALA A 155 22.67 -2.18 15.82
C ALA A 155 23.12 -1.17 16.90
N LYS A 156 22.56 -1.24 18.11
CA LYS A 156 22.91 -0.36 19.26
C LYS A 156 22.79 1.13 18.95
N LEU A 157 21.88 1.49 18.06
CA LEU A 157 21.60 2.89 17.73
C LEU A 157 20.91 3.57 18.92
N ASP A 158 21.21 4.84 19.12
CA ASP A 158 20.40 5.64 20.03
C ASP A 158 18.98 5.85 19.51
N ALA A 159 18.07 6.29 20.37
CA ALA A 159 16.64 6.44 20.04
C ALA A 159 16.40 7.42 18.87
N THR A 160 17.28 8.40 18.68
CA THR A 160 17.16 9.40 17.61
C THR A 160 17.55 8.77 16.28
N MET A 161 18.67 8.05 16.23
CA MET A 161 19.12 7.35 15.03
C MET A 161 18.17 6.21 14.64
N ALA A 162 17.64 5.47 15.62
CA ALA A 162 16.63 4.46 15.35
C ALA A 162 15.35 5.07 14.75
N ALA A 163 14.89 6.21 15.26
CA ALA A 163 13.74 6.92 14.70
C ALA A 163 14.00 7.45 13.28
N LEU A 164 15.20 7.95 13.01
CA LEU A 164 15.64 8.35 11.67
C LEU A 164 15.65 7.17 10.69
N ALA A 165 16.17 6.02 11.10
CA ALA A 165 16.18 4.82 10.28
C ALA A 165 14.76 4.38 9.90
N VAL A 166 13.82 4.37 10.85
CA VAL A 166 12.41 4.07 10.59
C VAL A 166 11.78 5.09 9.64
N SER A 167 12.10 6.36 9.80
CA SER A 167 11.62 7.43 8.91
C SER A 167 12.14 7.27 7.49
N LEU A 168 13.42 6.98 7.31
CA LEU A 168 14.01 6.66 6.00
C LEU A 168 13.35 5.44 5.37
N PHE A 169 13.09 4.40 6.18
CA PHE A 169 12.38 3.22 5.71
C PHE A 169 10.99 3.59 5.15
N ALA A 170 10.24 4.45 5.83
CA ALA A 170 8.94 4.91 5.36
C ALA A 170 9.05 5.70 4.04
N VAL A 171 10.09 6.53 3.87
CA VAL A 171 10.34 7.24 2.60
C VAL A 171 10.59 6.26 1.47
N PHE A 172 11.50 5.30 1.65
CA PHE A 172 11.82 4.31 0.62
C PHE A 172 10.63 3.38 0.32
N ASN A 173 9.87 2.99 1.34
CA ASN A 173 8.63 2.23 1.15
C ASN A 173 7.60 3.02 0.32
N GLY A 174 7.47 4.31 0.56
CA GLY A 174 6.59 5.18 -0.23
C GLY A 174 7.07 5.36 -1.66
N LEU A 175 8.34 5.76 -1.86
CA LEU A 175 8.94 6.02 -3.17
C LEU A 175 9.09 4.76 -4.02
N GLY A 176 9.31 3.62 -3.40
CA GLY A 176 9.39 2.33 -4.10
C GLY A 176 8.15 2.04 -4.94
N ARG A 177 6.97 2.44 -4.48
CA ARG A 177 5.70 2.17 -5.16
C ARG A 177 5.58 2.82 -6.53
N PRO A 178 5.77 4.14 -6.72
CA PRO A 178 5.75 4.75 -8.05
C PRO A 178 6.93 4.31 -8.91
N ILE A 179 8.11 4.08 -8.32
CA ILE A 179 9.28 3.60 -9.07
C ILE A 179 8.99 2.22 -9.67
N PHE A 180 8.57 1.25 -8.87
CA PHE A 180 8.23 -0.08 -9.35
C PHE A 180 6.95 -0.10 -10.18
N GLY A 181 6.02 0.82 -9.94
CA GLY A 181 4.88 1.05 -10.83
C GLY A 181 5.31 1.46 -12.24
N ALA A 182 6.22 2.43 -12.35
CA ALA A 182 6.78 2.85 -13.64
C ALA A 182 7.62 1.76 -14.33
N ILE A 183 8.35 0.96 -13.54
CA ILE A 183 9.09 -0.20 -14.05
C ILE A 183 8.11 -1.25 -14.58
N THR A 184 6.98 -1.46 -13.89
CA THR A 184 5.93 -2.40 -14.33
C THR A 184 5.31 -1.98 -15.65
N ASP A 185 5.10 -0.69 -15.87
CA ASP A 185 4.58 -0.18 -17.14
C ASP A 185 5.55 -0.42 -18.31
N LYS A 186 6.86 -0.52 -18.04
CA LYS A 186 7.91 -0.75 -19.08
C LYS A 186 8.26 -2.21 -19.27
N LEU A 187 8.50 -2.96 -18.20
CA LEU A 187 9.00 -4.34 -18.22
C LEU A 187 7.88 -5.39 -18.12
N GLY A 188 6.68 -4.95 -17.77
CA GLY A 188 5.56 -5.83 -17.47
C GLY A 188 5.60 -6.41 -16.06
N PRO A 189 4.44 -6.93 -15.57
CA PRO A 189 4.27 -7.33 -14.18
C PRO A 189 5.16 -8.52 -13.77
N LYS A 190 5.38 -9.47 -14.69
CA LYS A 190 6.18 -10.68 -14.40
C LYS A 190 7.63 -10.33 -14.06
N HIS A 191 8.29 -9.57 -14.94
CA HIS A 191 9.70 -9.22 -14.76
C HIS A 191 9.90 -8.28 -13.56
N THR A 192 8.96 -7.34 -13.35
CA THR A 192 8.99 -6.46 -12.18
C THR A 192 8.84 -7.23 -10.88
N ALA A 193 7.94 -8.22 -10.83
CA ALA A 193 7.80 -9.08 -9.64
C ALA A 193 9.09 -9.88 -9.38
N MET A 194 9.68 -10.48 -10.42
CA MET A 194 10.96 -11.19 -10.28
C MET A 194 12.07 -10.28 -9.76
N LEU A 195 12.20 -9.06 -10.31
CA LEU A 195 13.17 -8.07 -9.83
C LEU A 195 12.92 -7.73 -8.36
N SER A 196 11.68 -7.46 -7.97
CA SER A 196 11.33 -7.11 -6.58
C SER A 196 11.71 -8.22 -5.59
N PHE A 197 11.35 -9.47 -5.90
CA PHE A 197 11.68 -10.59 -5.02
C PHE A 197 13.18 -10.91 -4.98
N THR A 198 13.89 -10.72 -6.10
CA THR A 198 15.36 -10.84 -6.11
C THR A 198 16.00 -9.79 -5.21
N LEU A 199 15.53 -8.55 -5.25
CA LEU A 199 16.03 -7.49 -4.36
C LEU A 199 15.74 -7.77 -2.88
N ILE A 200 14.53 -8.25 -2.56
CA ILE A 200 14.17 -8.65 -1.19
C ILE A 200 15.06 -9.80 -0.73
N PHE A 201 15.26 -10.81 -1.57
CA PHE A 201 16.16 -11.93 -1.26
C PHE A 201 17.60 -11.46 -1.02
N ALA A 202 18.15 -10.64 -1.91
CA ALA A 202 19.50 -10.10 -1.75
C ALA A 202 19.64 -9.27 -0.46
N ALA A 203 18.66 -8.43 -0.15
CA ALA A 203 18.64 -7.63 1.07
C ALA A 203 18.51 -8.46 2.35
N SER A 204 17.91 -9.64 2.28
CA SER A 204 17.78 -10.53 3.45
C SER A 204 19.04 -11.36 3.75
N LEU A 205 20.03 -11.35 2.85
CA LEU A 205 21.32 -11.99 3.05
C LEU A 205 22.38 -11.07 3.68
N LEU A 206 22.11 -9.77 3.75
CA LEU A 206 22.99 -8.75 4.35
C LEU A 206 22.61 -8.47 5.80
#